data_0f3e38ef5309d68fb1406d5f8e482127
#
_entry.id   0f3e38ef5309d68fb1406d5f8e482127
#
_cell.length_a   1.000
_cell.length_b   1.000
_cell.length_c   1.000
_cell.angle_alpha   90.00
_cell.angle_beta   90.00
_cell.angle_gamma   90.00
#
_symmetry.space_group_name_H-M   'P 1'
#
loop_
_entity.id
_entity.type
_entity.pdbx_description
1 polymer ?
#
loop_
_entity_poly.entity_id
_entity_poly.type
_entity_poly.pdbx_seq_one_letter_code
_entity_poly.pdbx_strand_id
1 'polypeptide(L)'
;ITDFKVGFSPERINPGDKEHTLTTIKKITSGCDAESSEEIAKTYELIIKAGIHRASSIKVAEAAKIIENTQRDINIAFMNELSIIFNRLGINTYEVLEAAGTKWNFLKFFPGLVGGHCIGVDPYYLVYKAKELGYHPQIISAGRSINDSMGGYVAKQTVKKMIAADKNPKDTRVLIMGVTFKENVSDIRNSKVADVYNELVSFGITKIDVVDAYADPHEVQEEYGFSIVSEPRGKYDAIVVAVSHDQYAKLSEEWFMEYAAN
;
A
#
# COMPACT_ATOMS: atom_id res chain seq x y z
N ILE A 1 7.23 -35.52 -14.32
CA ILE A 1 8.65 -35.11 -14.27
C ILE A 1 9.33 -36.12 -13.38
N THR A 2 10.20 -36.95 -13.96
CA THR A 2 10.84 -38.07 -13.27
C THR A 2 12.25 -37.75 -12.77
N ASP A 3 12.83 -36.65 -13.23
CA ASP A 3 14.26 -36.36 -13.06
C ASP A 3 14.59 -35.36 -11.96
N PHE A 4 13.60 -34.69 -11.39
CA PHE A 4 13.77 -33.80 -10.25
C PHE A 4 12.48 -33.67 -9.42
N LYS A 5 12.63 -33.25 -8.16
CA LYS A 5 11.55 -32.96 -7.25
C LYS A 5 11.42 -31.44 -7.05
N VAL A 6 10.23 -30.97 -6.73
CA VAL A 6 9.95 -29.58 -6.55
C VAL A 6 9.29 -29.31 -5.19
N GLY A 7 9.45 -28.11 -4.70
CA GLY A 7 8.76 -27.61 -3.53
C GLY A 7 8.54 -26.11 -3.60
N PHE A 8 7.78 -25.60 -2.66
CA PHE A 8 7.51 -24.18 -2.55
C PHE A 8 7.72 -23.70 -1.11
N SER A 9 8.37 -22.56 -0.98
CA SER A 9 8.61 -21.90 0.28
C SER A 9 8.44 -20.39 0.09
N PRO A 10 7.31 -19.80 0.52
CA PRO A 10 7.02 -18.39 0.27
C PRO A 10 7.97 -17.44 0.96
N GLU A 11 8.23 -16.31 0.32
CA GLU A 11 8.91 -15.19 0.94
C GLU A 11 7.90 -14.41 1.82
N ARG A 12 8.32 -14.10 3.06
CA ARG A 12 7.49 -13.44 4.07
C ARG A 12 8.13 -12.18 4.64
N ILE A 13 9.31 -11.79 4.14
CA ILE A 13 9.99 -10.55 4.55
C ILE A 13 9.18 -9.34 4.08
N ASN A 14 9.04 -8.36 4.97
CA ASN A 14 8.47 -7.08 4.64
C ASN A 14 9.62 -6.08 4.38
N PRO A 15 9.77 -5.55 3.17
CA PRO A 15 10.82 -4.57 2.87
C PRO A 15 10.82 -3.41 3.87
N GLY A 16 12.00 -3.08 4.40
CA GLY A 16 12.18 -2.04 5.42
C GLY A 16 11.99 -2.48 6.87
N ASP A 17 11.48 -3.69 7.13
CA ASP A 17 11.38 -4.26 8.48
C ASP A 17 12.75 -4.76 8.94
N LYS A 18 13.25 -4.22 10.05
CA LYS A 18 14.55 -4.58 10.63
C LYS A 18 14.46 -5.62 11.73
N GLU A 19 13.28 -5.89 12.25
CA GLU A 19 13.04 -6.85 13.34
C GLU A 19 12.72 -8.24 12.77
N HIS A 20 11.85 -8.29 11.76
CA HIS A 20 11.39 -9.52 11.14
C HIS A 20 12.22 -9.83 9.89
N THR A 21 13.35 -10.49 10.12
CA THR A 21 14.32 -10.86 9.07
C THR A 21 14.11 -12.30 8.60
N LEU A 22 14.83 -12.71 7.55
CA LEU A 22 14.78 -14.08 7.03
C LEU A 22 14.93 -15.15 8.13
N THR A 23 15.81 -14.93 9.09
CA THR A 23 16.13 -15.90 10.15
C THR A 23 15.13 -15.89 11.31
N THR A 24 14.42 -14.78 11.52
CA THR A 24 13.52 -14.56 12.68
C THR A 24 12.04 -14.76 12.35
N ILE A 25 11.68 -14.89 11.07
CA ILE A 25 10.33 -15.24 10.63
C ILE A 25 10.21 -16.76 10.47
N LYS A 26 9.18 -17.37 11.07
CA LYS A 26 8.88 -18.79 10.84
C LYS A 26 8.67 -19.05 9.35
N LYS A 27 9.44 -19.94 8.75
CA LYS A 27 9.40 -20.27 7.35
C LYS A 27 8.34 -21.34 7.07
N ILE A 28 7.56 -21.16 6.00
CA ILE A 28 6.66 -22.20 5.48
C ILE A 28 7.44 -22.97 4.43
N THR A 29 7.39 -24.30 4.46
CA THR A 29 8.00 -25.18 3.45
C THR A 29 7.01 -26.23 3.00
N SER A 30 7.15 -26.69 1.76
CA SER A 30 6.34 -27.76 1.19
C SER A 30 7.11 -28.49 0.09
N GLY A 31 6.76 -29.72 -0.19
CA GLY A 31 7.33 -30.51 -1.27
C GLY A 31 6.24 -31.22 -2.08
N CYS A 32 6.61 -31.72 -3.27
CA CYS A 32 5.72 -32.50 -4.12
C CYS A 32 5.45 -33.91 -3.55
N ASP A 33 6.31 -34.39 -2.65
CA ASP A 33 6.18 -35.64 -1.88
C ASP A 33 6.80 -35.45 -0.47
N ALA A 34 6.68 -36.50 0.37
CA ALA A 34 7.17 -36.46 1.75
C ALA A 34 8.69 -36.29 1.83
N GLU A 35 9.45 -36.92 0.93
CA GLU A 35 10.90 -36.86 0.90
C GLU A 35 11.37 -35.44 0.56
N SER A 36 10.87 -34.84 -0.53
CA SER A 36 11.22 -33.48 -0.93
C SER A 36 10.77 -32.44 0.14
N SER A 37 9.62 -32.64 0.78
CA SER A 37 9.16 -31.77 1.86
C SER A 37 10.14 -31.79 3.05
N GLU A 38 10.63 -32.95 3.42
CA GLU A 38 11.58 -33.10 4.53
C GLU A 38 12.96 -32.53 4.19
N GLU A 39 13.48 -32.76 2.97
CA GLU A 39 14.77 -32.24 2.55
C GLU A 39 14.77 -30.70 2.46
N ILE A 40 13.68 -30.11 1.93
CA ILE A 40 13.50 -28.65 1.89
C ILE A 40 13.44 -28.10 3.30
N ALA A 41 12.67 -28.72 4.19
CA ALA A 41 12.55 -28.26 5.58
C ALA A 41 13.90 -28.30 6.30
N LYS A 42 14.65 -29.41 6.22
CA LYS A 42 16.00 -29.53 6.80
C LYS A 42 16.97 -28.47 6.25
N THR A 43 16.91 -28.19 4.97
CA THR A 43 17.73 -27.16 4.35
C THR A 43 17.48 -25.78 4.97
N TYR A 44 16.21 -25.39 5.13
CA TYR A 44 15.84 -24.13 5.77
C TYR A 44 16.12 -24.12 7.28
N GLU A 45 16.05 -25.24 7.99
CA GLU A 45 16.39 -25.35 9.42
C GLU A 45 17.84 -24.93 9.71
N LEU A 46 18.74 -25.03 8.72
CA LEU A 46 20.14 -24.59 8.88
C LEU A 46 20.26 -23.07 9.12
N ILE A 47 19.31 -22.28 8.63
CA ILE A 47 19.38 -20.81 8.64
C ILE A 47 18.20 -20.15 9.38
N ILE A 48 17.03 -20.78 9.47
CA ILE A 48 15.82 -20.22 10.08
C ILE A 48 15.76 -20.55 11.57
N LYS A 49 16.04 -19.57 12.40
CA LYS A 49 16.01 -19.73 13.88
C LYS A 49 14.59 -19.80 14.44
N ALA A 50 13.62 -19.16 13.77
CA ALA A 50 12.20 -19.12 14.19
C ALA A 50 11.45 -20.44 13.98
N GLY A 51 12.12 -21.43 13.37
CA GLY A 51 11.56 -22.74 13.06
C GLY A 51 10.77 -22.80 11.74
N ILE A 52 10.41 -24.01 11.36
CA ILE A 52 9.77 -24.33 10.09
C ILE A 52 8.32 -24.80 10.33
N HIS A 53 7.41 -24.35 9.48
CA HIS A 53 6.06 -24.89 9.34
C HIS A 53 6.01 -25.71 8.04
N ARG A 54 5.90 -27.05 8.18
CA ARG A 54 5.74 -27.96 7.06
C ARG A 54 4.31 -27.98 6.59
N ALA A 55 4.01 -27.34 5.47
CA ALA A 55 2.70 -27.39 4.86
C ALA A 55 2.44 -28.75 4.21
N SER A 56 1.19 -29.22 4.26
CA SER A 56 0.79 -30.54 3.76
C SER A 56 0.90 -30.69 2.24
N SER A 57 0.97 -29.59 1.50
CA SER A 57 1.16 -29.56 0.05
C SER A 57 1.67 -28.19 -0.42
N ILE A 58 2.20 -28.16 -1.66
CA ILE A 58 2.57 -26.91 -2.33
C ILE A 58 1.38 -25.96 -2.39
N LYS A 59 0.19 -26.43 -2.75
CA LYS A 59 -1.02 -25.60 -2.83
C LYS A 59 -1.39 -24.94 -1.50
N VAL A 60 -1.19 -25.64 -0.39
CA VAL A 60 -1.42 -25.06 0.96
C VAL A 60 -0.42 -23.95 1.27
N ALA A 61 0.86 -24.17 0.93
CA ALA A 61 1.89 -23.15 1.16
C ALA A 61 1.70 -21.90 0.28
N GLU A 62 1.30 -22.07 -0.99
CA GLU A 62 0.95 -20.98 -1.90
C GLU A 62 -0.28 -20.21 -1.40
N ALA A 63 -1.34 -20.94 -1.01
CA ALA A 63 -2.56 -20.32 -0.45
C ALA A 63 -2.26 -19.53 0.83
N ALA A 64 -1.40 -20.04 1.73
CA ALA A 64 -0.99 -19.32 2.93
C ALA A 64 -0.36 -17.96 2.59
N LYS A 65 0.53 -17.91 1.59
CA LYS A 65 1.16 -16.65 1.16
C LYS A 65 0.13 -15.64 0.64
N ILE A 66 -0.77 -16.08 -0.22
CA ILE A 66 -1.78 -15.20 -0.83
C ILE A 66 -2.73 -14.64 0.22
N ILE A 67 -3.19 -15.45 1.19
CA ILE A 67 -4.14 -14.98 2.20
C ILE A 67 -3.50 -14.00 3.20
N GLU A 68 -2.20 -14.09 3.49
CA GLU A 68 -1.50 -13.11 4.33
C GLU A 68 -1.62 -11.69 3.76
N ASN A 69 -1.41 -11.53 2.46
CA ASN A 69 -1.53 -10.24 1.78
C ASN A 69 -2.99 -9.84 1.54
N THR A 70 -3.85 -10.80 1.15
CA THR A 70 -5.28 -10.54 0.93
C THR A 70 -5.98 -10.10 2.23
N GLN A 71 -5.65 -10.70 3.38
CA GLN A 71 -6.19 -10.29 4.67
C GLN A 71 -5.81 -8.84 4.99
N ARG A 72 -4.55 -8.47 4.76
CA ARG A 72 -4.09 -7.09 4.98
C ARG A 72 -4.81 -6.11 4.07
N ASP A 73 -4.93 -6.44 2.79
CA ASP A 73 -5.65 -5.65 1.80
C ASP A 73 -7.12 -5.39 2.19
N ILE A 74 -7.84 -6.43 2.59
CA ILE A 74 -9.24 -6.32 3.03
C ILE A 74 -9.38 -5.47 4.30
N ASN A 75 -8.47 -5.62 5.28
CA ASN A 75 -8.52 -4.82 6.49
C ASN A 75 -8.26 -3.33 6.20
N ILE A 76 -7.33 -3.02 5.30
CA ILE A 76 -7.11 -1.63 4.87
C ILE A 76 -8.32 -1.11 4.10
N ALA A 77 -8.93 -1.92 3.21
CA ALA A 77 -10.14 -1.54 2.50
C ALA A 77 -11.30 -1.20 3.44
N PHE A 78 -11.47 -1.97 4.51
CA PHE A 78 -12.46 -1.67 5.54
C PHE A 78 -12.17 -0.32 6.23
N MET A 79 -10.91 -0.03 6.58
CA MET A 79 -10.54 1.27 7.15
C MET A 79 -10.74 2.42 6.15
N ASN A 80 -10.44 2.20 4.88
CA ASN A 80 -10.68 3.16 3.81
C ASN A 80 -12.18 3.46 3.65
N GLU A 81 -13.03 2.46 3.63
CA GLU A 81 -14.48 2.64 3.58
C GLU A 81 -15.00 3.41 4.81
N LEU A 82 -14.53 3.06 6.01
CA LEU A 82 -14.85 3.80 7.23
C LEU A 82 -14.42 5.27 7.13
N SER A 83 -13.24 5.56 6.57
CA SER A 83 -12.79 6.94 6.40
C SER A 83 -13.70 7.75 5.47
N ILE A 84 -14.22 7.12 4.42
CA ILE A 84 -15.21 7.75 3.51
C ILE A 84 -16.53 8.02 4.23
N ILE A 85 -17.01 7.06 5.03
CA ILE A 85 -18.25 7.19 5.81
C ILE A 85 -18.10 8.30 6.86
N PHE A 86 -17.03 8.29 7.64
CA PHE A 86 -16.80 9.26 8.70
C PHE A 86 -16.57 10.67 8.17
N ASN A 87 -15.90 10.82 7.03
CA ASN A 87 -15.79 12.09 6.34
C ASN A 87 -17.19 12.68 6.01
N ARG A 88 -18.13 11.85 5.52
CA ARG A 88 -19.51 12.28 5.24
C ARG A 88 -20.30 12.63 6.49
N LEU A 89 -19.98 11.99 7.62
CA LEU A 89 -20.60 12.26 8.92
C LEU A 89 -19.97 13.47 9.65
N GLY A 90 -18.85 14.02 9.14
CA GLY A 90 -18.09 15.07 9.82
C GLY A 90 -17.36 14.59 11.08
N ILE A 91 -17.00 13.29 11.14
CA ILE A 91 -16.31 12.65 12.27
C ILE A 91 -14.85 12.40 11.91
N ASN A 92 -13.95 12.66 12.85
CA ASN A 92 -12.53 12.34 12.67
C ASN A 92 -12.30 10.83 12.74
N THR A 93 -11.85 10.25 11.64
CA THR A 93 -11.60 8.81 11.52
C THR A 93 -10.57 8.32 12.53
N TYR A 94 -9.49 9.06 12.76
CA TYR A 94 -8.42 8.64 13.67
C TYR A 94 -8.88 8.61 15.14
N GLU A 95 -9.69 9.57 15.57
CA GLU A 95 -10.30 9.56 16.92
C GLU A 95 -11.19 8.32 17.12
N VAL A 96 -11.96 7.94 16.10
CA VAL A 96 -12.78 6.71 16.15
C VAL A 96 -11.91 5.47 16.25
N LEU A 97 -10.83 5.41 15.44
CA LEU A 97 -9.92 4.25 15.46
C LEU A 97 -9.13 4.17 16.77
N GLU A 98 -8.76 5.29 17.36
CA GLU A 98 -8.14 5.35 18.70
C GLU A 98 -9.08 4.79 19.76
N ALA A 99 -10.32 5.28 19.79
CA ALA A 99 -11.34 4.82 20.74
C ALA A 99 -11.64 3.30 20.56
N ALA A 100 -11.83 2.85 19.32
CA ALA A 100 -12.06 1.43 19.02
C ALA A 100 -10.84 0.57 19.39
N GLY A 101 -9.62 1.09 19.18
CA GLY A 101 -8.34 0.46 19.48
C GLY A 101 -8.06 0.25 20.97
N THR A 102 -8.88 0.81 21.87
CA THR A 102 -8.82 0.52 23.31
C THR A 102 -9.33 -0.89 23.65
N LYS A 103 -10.11 -1.50 22.75
CA LYS A 103 -10.58 -2.86 22.94
C LYS A 103 -9.48 -3.84 22.60
N TRP A 104 -9.19 -4.77 23.52
CA TRP A 104 -8.07 -5.70 23.45
C TRP A 104 -8.00 -6.58 22.18
N ASN A 105 -9.12 -6.87 21.55
CA ASN A 105 -9.19 -7.69 20.34
C ASN A 105 -9.48 -6.91 19.05
N PHE A 106 -9.39 -5.59 19.10
CA PHE A 106 -9.51 -4.75 17.90
C PHE A 106 -8.20 -4.79 17.08
N LEU A 107 -8.30 -5.17 15.83
CA LEU A 107 -7.15 -5.20 14.94
C LEU A 107 -6.84 -3.78 14.43
N LYS A 108 -5.66 -3.28 14.75
CA LYS A 108 -5.24 -1.92 14.40
C LYS A 108 -4.77 -1.87 12.95
N PHE A 109 -5.64 -1.39 12.08
CA PHE A 109 -5.34 -0.97 10.71
C PHE A 109 -5.75 0.48 10.53
N PHE A 110 -5.19 1.15 9.52
CA PHE A 110 -5.46 2.55 9.23
C PHE A 110 -5.82 2.73 7.76
N PRO A 111 -6.58 3.79 7.40
CA PRO A 111 -6.80 4.16 6.02
C PRO A 111 -5.49 4.50 5.32
N GLY A 112 -5.38 4.17 4.04
CA GLY A 112 -4.21 4.51 3.26
C GLY A 112 -4.28 4.04 1.81
N LEU A 113 -3.34 4.51 1.01
CA LEU A 113 -3.16 4.06 -0.35
C LEU A 113 -2.47 2.68 -0.36
N VAL A 114 -3.04 1.72 -1.08
CA VAL A 114 -2.52 0.35 -1.16
C VAL A 114 -1.84 0.14 -2.51
N GLY A 115 -0.52 0.25 -2.50
CA GLY A 115 0.35 0.02 -3.66
C GLY A 115 1.29 -1.16 -3.48
N GLY A 116 2.39 -1.15 -4.24
CA GLY A 116 3.39 -2.19 -4.24
C GLY A 116 3.01 -3.42 -5.07
N HIS A 117 3.94 -4.37 -5.14
CA HIS A 117 3.80 -5.54 -6.01
C HIS A 117 3.19 -6.77 -5.33
N CYS A 118 2.89 -6.72 -4.03
CA CYS A 118 2.31 -7.84 -3.29
C CYS A 118 0.88 -7.54 -2.83
N ILE A 119 0.69 -6.60 -1.89
CA ILE A 119 -0.63 -6.37 -1.27
C ILE A 119 -1.67 -5.94 -2.30
N GLY A 120 -1.28 -5.09 -3.26
CA GLY A 120 -2.16 -4.63 -4.33
C GLY A 120 -2.39 -5.63 -5.46
N VAL A 121 -1.60 -6.72 -5.55
CA VAL A 121 -1.58 -7.65 -6.69
C VAL A 121 -2.03 -9.06 -6.31
N ASP A 122 -1.52 -9.62 -5.21
CA ASP A 122 -1.84 -11.00 -4.79
C ASP A 122 -3.35 -11.29 -4.70
N PRO A 123 -4.20 -10.37 -4.18
CA PRO A 123 -5.65 -10.60 -4.16
C PRO A 123 -6.25 -10.84 -5.54
N TYR A 124 -5.71 -10.23 -6.61
CA TYR A 124 -6.20 -10.45 -7.97
C TYR A 124 -5.92 -11.86 -8.47
N TYR A 125 -4.78 -12.46 -8.12
CA TYR A 125 -4.51 -13.86 -8.43
C TYR A 125 -5.53 -14.80 -7.77
N LEU A 126 -5.89 -14.51 -6.50
CA LEU A 126 -6.90 -15.30 -5.81
C LEU A 126 -8.31 -15.09 -6.42
N VAL A 127 -8.66 -13.86 -6.81
CA VAL A 127 -9.90 -13.54 -7.53
C VAL A 127 -9.96 -14.27 -8.88
N TYR A 128 -8.86 -14.23 -9.63
CA TYR A 128 -8.76 -14.95 -10.91
C TYR A 128 -8.99 -16.45 -10.72
N LYS A 129 -8.28 -17.06 -9.77
CA LYS A 129 -8.39 -18.49 -9.49
C LYS A 129 -9.78 -18.91 -9.01
N ALA A 130 -10.41 -18.11 -8.18
CA ALA A 130 -11.78 -18.35 -7.74
C ALA A 130 -12.77 -18.33 -8.90
N LYS A 131 -12.62 -17.37 -9.82
CA LYS A 131 -13.47 -17.28 -11.04
C LYS A 131 -13.29 -18.48 -11.96
N GLU A 132 -12.05 -18.98 -12.14
CA GLU A 132 -11.80 -20.20 -12.90
C GLU A 132 -12.54 -21.43 -12.29
N LEU A 133 -12.72 -21.42 -10.97
CA LEU A 133 -13.45 -22.47 -10.23
C LEU A 133 -14.98 -22.22 -10.18
N GLY A 134 -15.48 -21.21 -10.90
CA GLY A 134 -16.90 -20.85 -10.93
C GLY A 134 -17.39 -20.09 -9.70
N TYR A 135 -16.49 -19.57 -8.85
CA TYR A 135 -16.86 -18.79 -7.66
C TYR A 135 -16.53 -17.31 -7.83
N HIS A 136 -17.48 -16.44 -7.55
CA HIS A 136 -17.27 -14.99 -7.53
C HIS A 136 -16.90 -14.52 -6.11
N PRO A 137 -15.63 -14.13 -5.86
CA PRO A 137 -15.17 -13.76 -4.51
C PRO A 137 -15.61 -12.33 -4.15
N GLN A 138 -16.75 -12.17 -3.52
CA GLN A 138 -17.40 -10.89 -3.24
C GLN A 138 -16.54 -9.99 -2.33
N ILE A 139 -16.11 -10.48 -1.18
CA ILE A 139 -15.35 -9.69 -0.18
C ILE A 139 -14.02 -9.20 -0.75
N ILE A 140 -13.26 -10.10 -1.40
CA ILE A 140 -11.96 -9.76 -1.97
C ILE A 140 -12.11 -8.73 -3.09
N SER A 141 -13.09 -8.94 -3.98
CA SER A 141 -13.36 -8.03 -5.09
C SER A 141 -13.84 -6.66 -4.61
N ALA A 142 -14.70 -6.60 -3.59
CA ALA A 142 -15.15 -5.35 -2.99
C ALA A 142 -13.98 -4.60 -2.32
N GLY A 143 -13.15 -5.31 -1.53
CA GLY A 143 -11.98 -4.72 -0.90
C GLY A 143 -11.02 -4.11 -1.92
N ARG A 144 -10.72 -4.83 -3.01
CA ARG A 144 -9.88 -4.30 -4.10
C ARG A 144 -10.50 -3.07 -4.75
N SER A 145 -11.80 -3.09 -5.03
CA SER A 145 -12.49 -1.93 -5.62
C SER A 145 -12.39 -0.67 -4.74
N ILE A 146 -12.53 -0.84 -3.42
CA ILE A 146 -12.37 0.28 -2.47
C ILE A 146 -10.94 0.80 -2.50
N ASN A 147 -9.94 -0.07 -2.32
CA ASN A 147 -8.53 0.33 -2.28
C ASN A 147 -8.08 0.98 -3.59
N ASP A 148 -8.51 0.45 -4.73
CA ASP A 148 -8.17 1.03 -6.04
C ASP A 148 -8.83 2.39 -6.28
N SER A 149 -9.96 2.67 -5.66
CA SER A 149 -10.64 3.97 -5.79
C SER A 149 -10.06 5.07 -4.91
N MET A 150 -9.16 4.74 -3.96
CA MET A 150 -8.69 5.72 -2.97
C MET A 150 -7.85 6.85 -3.54
N GLY A 151 -7.05 6.60 -4.57
CA GLY A 151 -6.31 7.66 -5.26
C GLY A 151 -7.24 8.74 -5.81
N GLY A 152 -8.27 8.33 -6.56
CA GLY A 152 -9.31 9.24 -7.06
C GLY A 152 -10.12 9.91 -5.93
N TYR A 153 -10.37 9.20 -4.83
CA TYR A 153 -11.05 9.79 -3.67
C TYR A 153 -10.23 10.92 -3.05
N VAL A 154 -8.92 10.72 -2.82
CA VAL A 154 -8.01 11.76 -2.28
C VAL A 154 -8.01 12.98 -3.19
N ALA A 155 -7.80 12.80 -4.50
CA ALA A 155 -7.82 13.90 -5.46
C ALA A 155 -9.15 14.67 -5.45
N LYS A 156 -10.28 13.95 -5.44
CA LYS A 156 -11.62 14.55 -5.37
C LYS A 156 -11.82 15.35 -4.08
N GLN A 157 -11.36 14.86 -2.93
CA GLN A 157 -11.45 15.61 -1.67
C GLN A 157 -10.57 16.87 -1.70
N THR A 158 -9.37 16.78 -2.27
CA THR A 158 -8.48 17.92 -2.48
C THR A 158 -9.17 19.01 -3.30
N VAL A 159 -9.74 18.65 -4.47
CA VAL A 159 -10.47 19.58 -5.33
C VAL A 159 -11.68 20.20 -4.61
N LYS A 160 -12.47 19.41 -3.86
CA LYS A 160 -13.60 19.94 -3.07
C LYS A 160 -13.16 20.97 -2.04
N LYS A 161 -12.03 20.74 -1.37
CA LYS A 161 -11.48 21.70 -0.38
C LYS A 161 -11.00 22.97 -1.07
N MET A 162 -10.36 22.91 -2.23
CA MET A 162 -9.98 24.09 -3.02
C MET A 162 -11.20 24.91 -3.42
N ILE A 163 -12.25 24.27 -3.94
CA ILE A 163 -13.51 24.96 -4.31
C ILE A 163 -14.17 25.61 -3.08
N ALA A 164 -14.19 24.91 -1.94
CA ALA A 164 -14.73 25.47 -0.70
C ALA A 164 -13.91 26.67 -0.17
N ALA A 165 -12.67 26.82 -0.59
CA ALA A 165 -11.79 27.95 -0.32
C ALA A 165 -11.83 29.02 -1.46
N ASP A 166 -12.88 29.00 -2.29
CA ASP A 166 -13.10 29.92 -3.42
C ASP A 166 -11.97 29.89 -4.46
N LYS A 167 -11.21 28.78 -4.58
CA LYS A 167 -10.15 28.60 -5.56
C LYS A 167 -10.65 27.82 -6.77
N ASN A 168 -10.36 28.35 -7.98
CA ASN A 168 -10.63 27.61 -9.23
C ASN A 168 -9.54 26.57 -9.44
N PRO A 169 -9.85 25.24 -9.48
CA PRO A 169 -8.85 24.19 -9.61
C PRO A 169 -7.86 24.38 -10.77
N LYS A 170 -8.29 24.92 -11.91
CA LYS A 170 -7.45 25.13 -13.09
C LYS A 170 -6.34 26.16 -12.86
N ASP A 171 -6.52 27.08 -11.92
CA ASP A 171 -5.56 28.15 -11.62
C ASP A 171 -4.65 27.78 -10.44
N THR A 172 -4.98 26.70 -9.72
CA THR A 172 -4.28 26.29 -8.51
C THR A 172 -2.96 25.58 -8.78
N ARG A 173 -2.08 25.64 -7.78
CA ARG A 173 -0.83 24.89 -7.74
C ARG A 173 -0.89 23.90 -6.56
N VAL A 174 -0.57 22.63 -6.84
CA VAL A 174 -0.63 21.54 -5.87
C VAL A 174 0.76 20.99 -5.61
N LEU A 175 1.08 20.71 -4.35
CA LEU A 175 2.25 19.93 -3.94
C LEU A 175 1.78 18.54 -3.51
N ILE A 176 2.38 17.50 -4.08
CA ILE A 176 2.26 16.11 -3.62
C ILE A 176 3.57 15.72 -2.96
N MET A 177 3.50 15.24 -1.72
CA MET A 177 4.65 14.82 -0.93
C MET A 177 4.64 13.30 -0.76
N GLY A 178 5.65 12.65 -1.35
CA GLY A 178 5.77 11.20 -1.44
C GLY A 178 5.17 10.62 -2.73
N VAL A 179 5.92 9.73 -3.38
CA VAL A 179 5.50 8.98 -4.59
C VAL A 179 5.79 7.49 -4.48
N THR A 180 6.55 7.06 -3.48
CA THR A 180 6.79 5.65 -3.23
C THR A 180 5.51 4.92 -2.77
N PHE A 181 5.46 3.59 -2.90
CA PHE A 181 4.24 2.86 -2.52
C PHE A 181 4.00 2.79 -1.00
N LYS A 182 5.03 3.03 -0.19
CA LYS A 182 4.96 3.16 1.28
C LYS A 182 6.13 3.99 1.82
N GLU A 183 6.04 4.31 3.11
CA GLU A 183 7.03 5.11 3.81
C GLU A 183 8.42 4.47 3.89
N ASN A 184 9.45 5.32 3.80
CA ASN A 184 10.87 5.01 4.04
C ASN A 184 11.47 3.90 3.16
N VAL A 185 10.94 3.73 1.95
CA VAL A 185 11.49 2.86 0.91
C VAL A 185 11.63 3.61 -0.40
N SER A 186 12.49 3.15 -1.31
CA SER A 186 12.66 3.75 -2.63
C SER A 186 11.73 3.15 -3.71
N ASP A 187 11.00 2.10 -3.41
CA ASP A 187 10.18 1.35 -4.36
C ASP A 187 8.91 2.13 -4.75
N ILE A 188 8.76 2.43 -6.03
CA ILE A 188 7.62 3.17 -6.59
C ILE A 188 6.57 2.27 -7.24
N ARG A 189 6.82 0.98 -7.40
CA ARG A 189 5.96 0.06 -8.17
C ARG A 189 4.52 0.06 -7.70
N ASN A 190 3.58 0.25 -8.65
CA ASN A 190 2.14 0.31 -8.39
C ASN A 190 1.75 1.34 -7.31
N SER A 191 2.48 2.45 -7.20
CA SER A 191 2.13 3.51 -6.26
C SER A 191 0.79 4.15 -6.63
N LYS A 192 -0.15 4.16 -5.70
CA LYS A 192 -1.46 4.81 -5.86
C LYS A 192 -1.38 6.34 -5.84
N VAL A 193 -0.21 6.91 -5.57
CA VAL A 193 0.04 8.35 -5.71
C VAL A 193 -0.03 8.78 -7.17
N ALA A 194 0.36 7.91 -8.10
CA ALA A 194 0.17 8.15 -9.53
C ALA A 194 -1.32 8.33 -9.89
N ASP A 195 -2.22 7.55 -9.26
CA ASP A 195 -3.66 7.71 -9.45
C ASP A 195 -4.15 9.07 -8.90
N VAL A 196 -3.60 9.52 -7.76
CA VAL A 196 -3.89 10.88 -7.21
C VAL A 196 -3.46 11.96 -8.20
N TYR A 197 -2.23 11.87 -8.72
CA TYR A 197 -1.69 12.81 -9.69
C TYR A 197 -2.55 12.87 -10.95
N ASN A 198 -2.83 11.73 -11.55
CA ASN A 198 -3.60 11.64 -12.79
C ASN A 198 -5.03 12.14 -12.62
N GLU A 199 -5.66 11.85 -11.49
CA GLU A 199 -7.01 12.34 -11.20
C GLU A 199 -7.03 13.86 -10.99
N LEU A 200 -6.02 14.46 -10.34
CA LEU A 200 -5.88 15.92 -10.24
C LEU A 200 -5.71 16.55 -11.63
N VAL A 201 -4.89 15.94 -12.50
CA VAL A 201 -4.75 16.38 -13.90
C VAL A 201 -6.08 16.31 -14.64
N SER A 202 -6.89 15.28 -14.41
CA SER A 202 -8.22 15.12 -15.04
C SER A 202 -9.19 16.24 -14.67
N PHE A 203 -9.03 16.83 -13.46
CA PHE A 203 -9.77 18.05 -13.04
C PHE A 203 -9.22 19.34 -13.67
N GLY A 204 -8.18 19.26 -14.50
CA GLY A 204 -7.56 20.39 -15.19
C GLY A 204 -6.48 21.10 -14.38
N ILE A 205 -5.99 20.52 -13.30
CA ILE A 205 -4.86 21.03 -12.52
C ILE A 205 -3.57 20.63 -13.24
N THR A 206 -2.84 21.61 -13.78
CA THR A 206 -1.63 21.38 -14.57
C THR A 206 -0.34 21.76 -13.84
N LYS A 207 -0.46 22.49 -12.72
CA LYS A 207 0.67 22.96 -11.91
C LYS A 207 0.81 22.07 -10.67
N ILE A 208 1.36 20.87 -10.87
CA ILE A 208 1.57 19.90 -9.80
C ILE A 208 3.06 19.66 -9.65
N ASP A 209 3.60 19.96 -8.47
CA ASP A 209 4.94 19.55 -8.09
C ASP A 209 4.82 18.28 -7.23
N VAL A 210 5.71 17.33 -7.46
CA VAL A 210 5.84 16.10 -6.66
C VAL A 210 7.23 16.10 -6.04
N VAL A 211 7.32 15.84 -4.75
CA VAL A 211 8.59 15.67 -4.02
C VAL A 211 8.64 14.31 -3.36
N ASP A 212 9.80 13.67 -3.40
CA ASP A 212 10.06 12.43 -2.65
C ASP A 212 11.56 12.35 -2.34
N ALA A 213 11.90 11.89 -1.15
CA ALA A 213 13.29 11.81 -0.72
C ALA A 213 13.97 10.48 -1.03
N TYR A 214 13.18 9.48 -1.40
CA TYR A 214 13.65 8.11 -1.57
C TYR A 214 13.49 7.62 -3.02
N ALA A 215 12.51 8.15 -3.74
CA ALA A 215 12.25 7.76 -5.12
C ALA A 215 13.33 8.26 -6.09
N ASP A 216 13.70 7.43 -7.05
CA ASP A 216 14.56 7.83 -8.15
C ASP A 216 13.77 8.66 -9.19
N PRO A 217 14.21 9.89 -9.51
CA PRO A 217 13.50 10.76 -10.47
C PRO A 217 13.36 10.16 -11.87
N HIS A 218 14.35 9.37 -12.30
CA HIS A 218 14.33 8.75 -13.62
C HIS A 218 13.31 7.62 -13.67
N GLU A 219 13.27 6.77 -12.64
CA GLU A 219 12.28 5.70 -12.53
C GLU A 219 10.84 6.26 -12.49
N VAL A 220 10.60 7.34 -11.73
CA VAL A 220 9.28 7.99 -11.67
C VAL A 220 8.87 8.54 -13.03
N GLN A 221 9.79 9.20 -13.74
CA GLN A 221 9.51 9.73 -15.08
C GLN A 221 9.22 8.60 -16.08
N GLU A 222 9.97 7.52 -16.03
CA GLU A 222 9.79 6.37 -16.93
C GLU A 222 8.49 5.62 -16.67
N GLU A 223 8.18 5.36 -15.39
CA GLU A 223 7.02 4.56 -14.99
C GLU A 223 5.70 5.35 -15.06
N TYR A 224 5.70 6.62 -14.62
CA TYR A 224 4.48 7.40 -14.42
C TYR A 224 4.33 8.60 -15.35
N GLY A 225 5.36 8.97 -16.10
CA GLY A 225 5.31 10.06 -17.09
C GLY A 225 5.35 11.47 -16.49
N PHE A 226 5.60 11.63 -15.19
CA PHE A 226 5.81 12.93 -14.54
C PHE A 226 7.14 12.99 -13.79
N SER A 227 7.66 14.20 -13.63
CA SER A 227 8.93 14.42 -12.94
C SER A 227 8.70 14.75 -11.46
N ILE A 228 9.66 14.36 -10.60
CA ILE A 228 9.74 14.86 -9.23
C ILE A 228 10.75 16.00 -9.12
N VAL A 229 10.50 16.94 -8.23
CA VAL A 229 11.43 18.05 -7.92
C VAL A 229 12.18 17.77 -6.62
N SER A 230 13.40 18.29 -6.49
CA SER A 230 14.23 18.06 -5.30
C SER A 230 13.66 18.69 -4.02
N GLU A 231 12.97 19.80 -4.16
CA GLU A 231 12.38 20.56 -3.05
C GLU A 231 11.15 21.35 -3.52
N PRO A 232 10.22 21.69 -2.62
CA PRO A 232 9.08 22.55 -2.94
C PRO A 232 9.53 23.93 -3.38
N ARG A 233 8.80 24.54 -4.36
CA ARG A 233 9.14 25.82 -4.94
C ARG A 233 7.97 26.78 -4.90
N GLY A 234 8.09 27.84 -4.07
CA GLY A 234 7.06 28.87 -3.97
C GLY A 234 5.86 28.44 -3.14
N LYS A 235 4.66 28.91 -3.50
CA LYS A 235 3.43 28.70 -2.73
C LYS A 235 2.47 27.73 -3.44
N TYR A 236 1.71 26.97 -2.65
CA TYR A 236 0.75 25.96 -3.12
C TYR A 236 -0.63 26.21 -2.54
N ASP A 237 -1.65 26.04 -3.35
CA ASP A 237 -3.05 26.14 -2.96
C ASP A 237 -3.55 24.88 -2.23
N ALA A 238 -2.89 23.75 -2.45
CA ALA A 238 -3.08 22.53 -1.69
C ALA A 238 -1.77 21.75 -1.54
N ILE A 239 -1.58 21.14 -0.38
CA ILE A 239 -0.47 20.23 -0.08
C ILE A 239 -1.08 18.88 0.28
N VAL A 240 -0.69 17.83 -0.44
CA VAL A 240 -1.14 16.46 -0.22
C VAL A 240 0.05 15.64 0.25
N VAL A 241 0.07 15.28 1.52
CA VAL A 241 1.06 14.32 2.06
C VAL A 241 0.55 12.92 1.74
N ALA A 242 1.02 12.36 0.63
CA ALA A 242 0.53 11.09 0.09
C ALA A 242 1.26 9.88 0.68
N VAL A 243 2.52 10.04 1.11
CA VAL A 243 3.31 9.02 1.79
C VAL A 243 3.94 9.62 3.06
N SER A 244 3.74 8.95 4.19
CA SER A 244 4.19 9.44 5.51
C SER A 244 5.65 9.06 5.79
N HIS A 245 6.59 9.52 4.95
CA HIS A 245 8.01 9.38 5.26
C HIS A 245 8.36 10.04 6.60
N ASP A 246 9.26 9.47 7.35
CA ASP A 246 9.69 9.99 8.67
C ASP A 246 10.08 11.47 8.65
N GLN A 247 10.65 11.94 7.54
CA GLN A 247 11.01 13.35 7.37
C GLN A 247 9.78 14.24 7.23
N TYR A 248 8.68 13.76 6.61
CA TYR A 248 7.45 14.54 6.47
C TYR A 248 6.65 14.53 7.77
N ALA A 249 6.67 13.43 8.51
CA ALA A 249 6.04 13.34 9.83
C ALA A 249 6.64 14.27 10.88
N LYS A 250 7.86 14.78 10.64
CA LYS A 250 8.57 15.72 11.53
C LYS A 250 8.39 17.18 11.14
N LEU A 251 7.71 17.48 10.02
CA LEU A 251 7.46 18.85 9.59
C LEU A 251 6.49 19.54 10.54
N SER A 252 6.81 20.79 10.88
CA SER A 252 5.96 21.60 11.76
C SER A 252 4.84 22.30 10.97
N GLU A 253 3.85 22.81 11.69
CA GLU A 253 2.77 23.60 11.09
C GLU A 253 3.33 24.83 10.36
N GLU A 254 4.38 25.47 10.92
CA GLU A 254 5.03 26.64 10.33
C GLU A 254 5.60 26.30 8.94
N TRP A 255 6.16 25.10 8.78
CA TRP A 255 6.65 24.65 7.47
C TRP A 255 5.51 24.61 6.45
N PHE A 256 4.36 24.04 6.80
CA PHE A 256 3.21 24.00 5.89
C PHE A 256 2.70 25.41 5.59
N MET A 257 2.66 26.31 6.57
CA MET A 257 2.26 27.70 6.39
C MET A 257 3.26 28.48 5.51
N GLU A 258 4.56 28.14 5.58
CA GLU A 258 5.57 28.72 4.69
C GLU A 258 5.29 28.41 3.21
N TYR A 259 4.77 27.22 2.90
CA TYR A 259 4.47 26.81 1.53
C TYR A 259 2.99 26.98 1.14
N ALA A 260 2.10 27.32 2.05
CA ALA A 260 0.71 27.57 1.74
C ALA A 260 0.52 28.91 1.02
N ALA A 261 -0.32 28.96 -0.01
CA ALA A 261 -0.84 30.17 -0.60
C ALA A 261 -1.95 30.75 0.30
N ASN A 262 -2.04 32.09 0.35
CA ASN A 262 -3.07 32.80 1.12
C ASN A 262 -4.48 32.52 0.58
#